data_6e73766110dcc9f339ce253e93452eb5
#
_entry.id   6e73766110dcc9f339ce253e93452eb5
#
_cell.length_a   1.000
_cell.length_b   1.000
_cell.length_c   1.000
_cell.angle_alpha   90.00
_cell.angle_beta   90.00
_cell.angle_gamma   90.00
#
_symmetry.space_group_name_H-M   'P 1'
#
loop_
_entity.id
_entity.type
_entity.pdbx_description
1 polymer ?
#
loop_
_entity_poly.entity_id
_entity_poly.type
_entity_poly.pdbx_seq_one_letter_code
_entity_poly.pdbx_strand_id
1 'polypeptide(L)'
;MLMVEAKLNSQWRKLRLRNNFILPKLIGHRGVKNLKPENTLESINTAFDLGLECVEIDVKVSQDNIPLLLHDDTLDRTTTGSGLVCDFTFDQINQLDAGYFFYNAKTDIKVPSLRNVLDLIKKKKKYLNIELKPNKNYEELNVKNILKEISRISYDKIYFSSFDLSS
;
A
#
# COMPACT_ATOMS: atom_id res chain seq x y z
N MET A 1 -8.93 4.25 -16.68
CA MET A 1 -7.74 3.71 -16.00
C MET A 1 -6.57 3.88 -16.96
N LEU A 2 -5.83 4.97 -16.83
CA LEU A 2 -4.62 5.23 -17.63
C LEU A 2 -3.46 4.46 -16.98
N MET A 3 -2.87 3.55 -17.74
CA MET A 3 -1.57 2.99 -17.38
C MET A 3 -0.52 4.05 -17.70
N VAL A 4 0.13 4.57 -16.67
CA VAL A 4 1.25 5.50 -16.85
C VAL A 4 2.50 4.67 -17.12
N GLU A 5 3.03 4.72 -18.35
CA GLU A 5 4.40 4.31 -18.63
C GLU A 5 5.35 5.34 -17.99
N ALA A 6 5.87 5.03 -16.81
CA ALA A 6 6.92 5.82 -16.21
C ALA A 6 8.18 5.73 -17.08
N LYS A 7 8.64 6.85 -17.63
CA LYS A 7 9.98 6.98 -18.24
C LYS A 7 11.02 6.92 -17.12
N LEU A 8 11.41 5.72 -16.75
CA LEU A 8 12.46 5.46 -15.78
C LEU A 8 13.83 5.47 -16.46
N ASN A 9 14.82 6.06 -15.79
CA ASN A 9 16.22 6.12 -16.19
C ASN A 9 16.79 4.74 -16.58
N SER A 10 17.84 4.73 -17.39
CA SER A 10 18.46 3.57 -18.05
C SER A 10 18.78 2.34 -17.17
N GLN A 11 18.84 2.49 -15.86
CA GLN A 11 19.06 1.40 -14.91
C GLN A 11 17.84 0.47 -14.73
N TRP A 12 16.63 0.91 -15.06
CA TRP A 12 15.37 0.18 -14.82
C TRP A 12 14.82 -0.56 -16.05
N ARG A 13 15.53 -0.52 -17.18
CA ARG A 13 15.15 -1.24 -18.42
C ARG A 13 15.04 -2.77 -18.27
N LYS A 14 15.33 -3.34 -17.10
CA LYS A 14 15.19 -4.79 -16.84
C LYS A 14 13.85 -5.21 -16.24
N LEU A 15 12.94 -4.30 -15.93
CA LEU A 15 11.53 -4.66 -15.68
C LEU A 15 10.85 -4.90 -17.04
N ARG A 16 11.19 -6.00 -17.69
CA ARG A 16 10.49 -6.49 -18.86
C ARG A 16 9.05 -6.81 -18.44
N LEU A 17 8.09 -6.08 -19.00
CA LEU A 17 6.72 -6.56 -19.15
C LEU A 17 6.81 -7.92 -19.86
N ARG A 18 6.67 -9.01 -19.11
CA ARG A 18 6.53 -10.33 -19.71
C ARG A 18 5.20 -10.34 -20.45
N ASN A 19 5.24 -10.54 -21.76
CA ASN A 19 4.07 -10.76 -22.61
C ASN A 19 3.18 -11.83 -21.97
N ASN A 20 1.86 -11.57 -21.88
CA ASN A 20 0.75 -12.38 -21.34
C ASN A 20 0.40 -12.16 -19.87
N PHE A 21 0.57 -10.93 -19.36
CA PHE A 21 0.08 -10.59 -18.05
C PHE A 21 -1.44 -10.34 -18.09
N ILE A 22 -2.21 -11.17 -17.38
CA ILE A 22 -3.66 -11.00 -17.21
C ILE A 22 -3.90 -10.53 -15.76
N LEU A 23 -4.34 -9.27 -15.63
CA LEU A 23 -4.83 -8.76 -14.36
C LEU A 23 -6.02 -9.58 -13.89
N PRO A 24 -6.09 -9.94 -12.60
CA PRO A 24 -7.30 -10.52 -12.03
C PRO A 24 -8.51 -9.61 -12.27
N LYS A 25 -9.66 -10.21 -12.62
CA LYS A 25 -10.88 -9.46 -12.93
C LYS A 25 -11.45 -8.71 -11.73
N LEU A 26 -11.18 -9.20 -10.52
CA LEU A 26 -11.61 -8.61 -9.26
C LEU A 26 -10.40 -8.26 -8.42
N ILE A 27 -10.38 -7.04 -7.93
CA ILE A 27 -9.32 -6.48 -7.08
C ILE A 27 -9.98 -5.97 -5.81
N GLY A 28 -9.52 -6.42 -4.66
CA GLY A 28 -9.98 -5.95 -3.36
C GLY A 28 -9.47 -4.54 -3.10
N HIS A 29 -10.36 -3.54 -3.04
CA HIS A 29 -10.01 -2.13 -2.82
C HIS A 29 -9.63 -1.91 -1.36
N ARG A 30 -8.37 -1.51 -1.09
CA ARG A 30 -7.77 -1.39 0.24
C ARG A 30 -7.93 -2.66 1.07
N GLY A 31 -7.77 -3.83 0.40
CA GLY A 31 -8.22 -5.12 0.89
C GLY A 31 -9.71 -5.33 0.62
N VAL A 32 -10.54 -5.33 1.65
CA VAL A 32 -12.03 -5.37 1.58
C VAL A 32 -12.63 -4.31 2.51
N LYS A 33 -12.39 -3.05 2.22
CA LYS A 33 -12.65 -1.88 3.08
C LYS A 33 -14.06 -1.78 3.69
N ASN A 34 -15.06 -2.43 3.09
CA ASN A 34 -16.42 -2.42 3.61
C ASN A 34 -16.69 -3.58 4.59
N LEU A 35 -15.80 -4.54 4.69
CA LEU A 35 -15.92 -5.72 5.56
C LEU A 35 -14.92 -5.68 6.72
N LYS A 36 -13.80 -4.97 6.52
CA LYS A 36 -12.68 -4.85 7.47
C LYS A 36 -12.05 -3.46 7.37
N PRO A 37 -11.34 -3.00 8.41
CA PRO A 37 -10.65 -1.72 8.38
C PRO A 37 -9.71 -1.62 7.17
N GLU A 38 -9.89 -0.60 6.34
CA GLU A 38 -9.15 -0.40 5.09
C GLU A 38 -7.64 -0.33 5.31
N ASN A 39 -6.86 -0.77 4.31
CA ASN A 39 -5.40 -0.69 4.31
C ASN A 39 -4.74 -1.39 5.53
N THR A 40 -5.36 -2.43 6.08
CA THR A 40 -4.81 -3.25 7.17
C THR A 40 -4.50 -4.67 6.72
N LEU A 41 -3.63 -5.37 7.46
CA LEU A 41 -3.36 -6.78 7.20
C LEU A 41 -4.61 -7.65 7.37
N GLU A 42 -5.52 -7.26 8.26
CA GLU A 42 -6.79 -7.94 8.45
C GLU A 42 -7.67 -7.85 7.21
N SER A 43 -7.81 -6.65 6.63
CA SER A 43 -8.58 -6.42 5.40
C SER A 43 -8.00 -7.20 4.22
N ILE A 44 -6.68 -7.18 4.08
CA ILE A 44 -5.97 -7.89 3.01
C ILE A 44 -6.11 -9.42 3.16
N ASN A 45 -5.94 -9.95 4.37
CA ASN A 45 -6.13 -11.38 4.63
C ASN A 45 -7.57 -11.82 4.33
N THR A 46 -8.56 -11.04 4.80
CA THR A 46 -9.98 -11.33 4.54
C THR A 46 -10.29 -11.33 3.05
N ALA A 47 -9.70 -10.41 2.25
CA ALA A 47 -9.84 -10.44 0.79
C ALA A 47 -9.41 -11.79 0.20
N PHE A 48 -8.27 -12.32 0.63
CA PHE A 48 -7.76 -13.59 0.13
C PHE A 48 -8.56 -14.80 0.64
N ASP A 49 -9.05 -14.74 1.87
CA ASP A 49 -9.91 -15.79 2.44
C ASP A 49 -11.28 -15.85 1.74
N LEU A 50 -11.75 -14.73 1.18
CA LEU A 50 -12.92 -14.64 0.29
C LEU A 50 -12.63 -15.08 -1.16
N GLY A 51 -11.40 -15.52 -1.46
CA GLY A 51 -11.03 -16.03 -2.78
C GLY A 51 -10.52 -14.99 -3.77
N LEU A 52 -10.29 -13.74 -3.37
CA LEU A 52 -9.67 -12.75 -4.25
C LEU A 52 -8.21 -13.13 -4.53
N GLU A 53 -7.77 -12.89 -5.76
CA GLU A 53 -6.39 -13.14 -6.18
C GLU A 53 -5.52 -11.88 -6.14
N CYS A 54 -6.13 -10.70 -6.06
CA CYS A 54 -5.46 -9.41 -6.03
C CYS A 54 -6.12 -8.47 -5.03
N VAL A 55 -5.30 -7.68 -4.36
CA VAL A 55 -5.73 -6.52 -3.58
C VAL A 55 -5.03 -5.27 -4.08
N GLU A 56 -5.68 -4.15 -3.94
CA GLU A 56 -5.11 -2.83 -4.09
C GLU A 56 -4.89 -2.23 -2.70
N ILE A 57 -3.85 -1.43 -2.57
CA ILE A 57 -3.48 -0.71 -1.34
C ILE A 57 -2.95 0.68 -1.67
N ASP A 58 -3.24 1.66 -0.79
CA ASP A 58 -2.67 3.01 -0.87
C ASP A 58 -1.37 3.08 -0.07
N VAL A 59 -0.29 3.58 -0.68
CA VAL A 59 1.01 3.67 -0.02
C VAL A 59 1.55 5.10 -0.02
N LYS A 60 1.94 5.57 1.15
CA LYS A 60 2.66 6.83 1.39
C LYS A 60 3.84 6.60 2.33
N VAL A 61 4.58 7.66 2.67
CA VAL A 61 5.75 7.57 3.55
C VAL A 61 5.55 8.36 4.85
N SER A 62 6.09 7.81 5.94
CA SER A 62 6.21 8.49 7.23
C SER A 62 7.32 9.54 7.25
N GLN A 63 7.46 10.30 8.36
CA GLN A 63 8.53 11.25 8.59
C GLN A 63 9.92 10.63 8.40
N ASP A 64 10.12 9.42 8.87
CA ASP A 64 11.37 8.65 8.75
C ASP A 64 11.49 7.83 7.46
N ASN A 65 10.67 8.18 6.46
CA ASN A 65 10.71 7.63 5.10
C ASN A 65 10.37 6.12 5.00
N ILE A 66 9.62 5.59 5.93
CA ILE A 66 9.12 4.21 5.86
C ILE A 66 7.81 4.17 5.08
N PRO A 67 7.72 3.40 3.97
CA PRO A 67 6.46 3.22 3.26
C PRO A 67 5.43 2.46 4.12
N LEU A 68 4.25 3.03 4.25
CA LEU A 68 3.14 2.50 5.05
C LEU A 68 1.82 2.61 4.30
N LEU A 69 0.80 1.88 4.77
CA LEU A 69 -0.51 1.87 4.13
C LEU A 69 -1.45 2.88 4.79
N LEU A 70 -1.80 3.92 4.05
CA LEU A 70 -2.84 4.88 4.44
C LEU A 70 -3.31 5.65 3.21
N HIS A 71 -4.62 5.91 3.11
CA HIS A 71 -5.18 6.66 1.98
C HIS A 71 -5.03 8.17 2.15
N ASP A 72 -5.49 8.71 3.28
CA ASP A 72 -5.57 10.15 3.54
C ASP A 72 -4.20 10.74 3.87
N ASP A 73 -4.06 12.04 3.74
CA ASP A 73 -2.84 12.74 4.17
C ASP A 73 -2.74 12.85 5.68
N THR A 74 -3.85 12.63 6.39
CA THR A 74 -3.93 12.68 7.85
C THR A 74 -4.32 11.33 8.46
N LEU A 75 -4.02 11.17 9.75
CA LEU A 75 -4.28 9.97 10.54
C LEU A 75 -5.74 9.85 11.01
N ASP A 76 -6.49 10.94 10.97
CA ASP A 76 -7.71 11.18 11.74
C ASP A 76 -8.89 10.25 11.43
N ARG A 77 -9.09 9.89 10.15
CA ARG A 77 -10.28 9.13 9.73
C ARG A 77 -10.21 7.64 10.06
N THR A 78 -9.03 7.06 9.97
CA THR A 78 -8.87 5.60 10.03
C THR A 78 -8.03 5.12 11.20
N THR A 79 -7.50 6.04 12.03
CA THR A 79 -6.69 5.69 13.20
C THR A 79 -7.07 6.55 14.41
N THR A 80 -6.64 6.13 15.60
CA THR A 80 -6.80 6.93 16.82
C THR A 80 -5.82 8.10 16.95
N GLY A 81 -4.99 8.35 15.92
CA GLY A 81 -4.11 9.52 15.85
C GLY A 81 -4.77 10.70 15.15
N SER A 82 -4.09 11.85 15.17
CA SER A 82 -4.51 13.07 14.50
C SER A 82 -3.30 13.82 13.94
N GLY A 83 -3.45 14.45 12.78
CA GLY A 83 -2.40 15.23 12.11
C GLY A 83 -1.85 14.55 10.85
N LEU A 84 -0.89 15.21 10.19
CA LEU A 84 -0.32 14.75 8.93
C LEU A 84 0.55 13.52 9.11
N VAL A 85 0.42 12.54 8.23
CA VAL A 85 1.22 11.30 8.24
C VAL A 85 2.72 11.58 8.19
N CYS A 86 3.13 12.58 7.40
CA CYS A 86 4.54 12.95 7.24
C CYS A 86 5.17 13.64 8.48
N ASP A 87 4.38 13.97 9.49
CA ASP A 87 4.87 14.56 10.75
C ASP A 87 5.24 13.51 11.81
N PHE A 88 4.91 12.23 11.57
CA PHE A 88 5.12 11.14 12.52
C PHE A 88 6.04 10.07 11.95
N THR A 89 6.89 9.50 12.81
CA THR A 89 7.67 8.30 12.48
C THR A 89 6.76 7.09 12.32
N PHE A 90 7.21 6.07 11.60
CA PHE A 90 6.43 4.84 11.44
C PHE A 90 6.13 4.19 12.81
N ASP A 91 7.08 4.19 13.72
CA ASP A 91 6.88 3.62 15.06
C ASP A 91 5.76 4.34 15.83
N GLN A 92 5.66 5.67 15.72
CA GLN A 92 4.55 6.43 16.33
C GLN A 92 3.21 6.05 15.69
N ILE A 93 3.15 5.97 14.36
CA ILE A 93 1.93 5.60 13.61
C ILE A 93 1.53 4.16 13.93
N ASN A 94 2.47 3.23 14.03
CA ASN A 94 2.20 1.82 14.32
C ASN A 94 1.70 1.55 15.75
N GLN A 95 1.79 2.52 16.68
CA GLN A 95 1.15 2.43 17.99
C GLN A 95 -0.37 2.71 17.94
N LEU A 96 -0.84 3.43 16.93
CA LEU A 96 -2.24 3.80 16.78
C LEU A 96 -3.12 2.59 16.49
N ASP A 97 -4.40 2.70 16.86
CA ASP A 97 -5.42 1.71 16.54
C ASP A 97 -6.09 2.06 15.22
N ALA A 98 -5.89 1.23 14.20
CA ALA A 98 -6.46 1.40 12.85
C ALA A 98 -7.82 0.68 12.68
N GLY A 99 -8.32 0.02 13.70
CA GLY A 99 -9.62 -0.65 13.71
C GLY A 99 -10.69 0.08 14.50
N TYR A 100 -10.29 1.03 15.36
CA TYR A 100 -11.15 1.68 16.33
C TYR A 100 -12.44 2.25 15.71
N PHE A 101 -12.32 3.07 14.68
CA PHE A 101 -13.49 3.71 14.06
C PHE A 101 -14.35 2.75 13.25
N PHE A 102 -13.76 1.69 12.71
CA PHE A 102 -14.50 0.68 11.97
C PHE A 102 -15.39 -0.17 12.88
N TYR A 103 -14.85 -0.61 14.03
CA TYR A 103 -15.55 -1.46 14.98
C TYR A 103 -16.26 -0.69 16.08
N ASN A 104 -16.04 0.62 16.17
CA ASN A 104 -16.47 1.47 17.30
C ASN A 104 -16.05 0.89 18.67
N ALA A 105 -14.87 0.31 18.72
CA ALA A 105 -14.29 -0.34 19.89
C ALA A 105 -12.76 -0.39 19.76
N LYS A 106 -12.06 -0.43 20.91
CA LYS A 106 -10.60 -0.61 20.93
C LYS A 106 -10.22 -1.95 20.31
N THR A 107 -9.22 -1.91 19.42
CA THR A 107 -8.66 -3.09 18.74
C THR A 107 -7.13 -3.11 18.84
N ASP A 108 -6.53 -4.21 18.40
CA ASP A 108 -5.06 -4.32 18.26
C ASP A 108 -4.61 -4.18 16.78
N ILE A 109 -5.51 -3.71 15.91
CA ILE A 109 -5.23 -3.55 14.49
C ILE A 109 -4.33 -2.35 14.28
N LYS A 110 -3.24 -2.54 13.53
CA LYS A 110 -2.20 -1.53 13.30
C LYS A 110 -2.16 -1.09 11.84
N VAL A 111 -1.64 0.13 11.63
CA VAL A 111 -1.23 0.58 10.29
C VAL A 111 0.01 -0.23 9.89
N PRO A 112 -0.05 -1.05 8.82
CA PRO A 112 1.09 -1.87 8.42
C PRO A 112 2.10 -1.06 7.60
N SER A 113 3.38 -1.46 7.70
CA SER A 113 4.36 -1.04 6.70
C SER A 113 4.13 -1.77 5.38
N LEU A 114 4.62 -1.19 4.27
CA LEU A 114 4.63 -1.89 2.99
C LEU A 114 5.38 -3.23 3.08
N ARG A 115 6.44 -3.31 3.88
CA ARG A 115 7.20 -4.55 4.11
C ARG A 115 6.31 -5.67 4.64
N ASN A 116 5.48 -5.38 5.65
CA ASN A 116 4.55 -6.39 6.20
C ASN A 116 3.61 -6.95 5.13
N VAL A 117 3.12 -6.07 4.24
CA VAL A 117 2.23 -6.48 3.15
C VAL A 117 2.98 -7.28 2.09
N LEU A 118 4.16 -6.85 1.67
CA LEU A 118 4.97 -7.57 0.69
C LEU A 118 5.30 -9.00 1.14
N ASP A 119 5.63 -9.18 2.41
CA ASP A 119 5.89 -10.51 3.00
C ASP A 119 4.63 -11.38 2.98
N LEU A 120 3.47 -10.82 3.33
CA LEU A 120 2.18 -11.50 3.26
C LEU A 120 1.82 -11.92 1.84
N ILE A 121 1.91 -11.00 0.87
CA ILE A 121 1.59 -11.23 -0.55
C ILE A 121 2.48 -12.33 -1.13
N LYS A 122 3.79 -12.26 -0.88
CA LYS A 122 4.75 -13.27 -1.32
C LYS A 122 4.44 -14.65 -0.72
N LYS A 123 4.17 -14.71 0.59
CA LYS A 123 3.79 -15.95 1.29
C LYS A 123 2.52 -16.58 0.72
N LYS A 124 1.50 -15.76 0.43
CA LYS A 124 0.21 -16.23 -0.13
C LYS A 124 0.26 -16.39 -1.67
N LYS A 125 1.34 -15.98 -2.35
CA LYS A 125 1.52 -16.01 -3.81
C LYS A 125 0.45 -15.23 -4.59
N LYS A 126 -0.06 -14.14 -4.01
CA LYS A 126 -1.15 -13.29 -4.52
C LYS A 126 -0.62 -12.10 -5.31
N TYR A 127 -1.51 -11.42 -6.02
CA TYR A 127 -1.22 -10.17 -6.75
C TYR A 127 -1.42 -8.96 -5.84
N LEU A 128 -0.65 -7.92 -6.10
CA LEU A 128 -0.73 -6.65 -5.39
C LEU A 128 -0.75 -5.49 -6.39
N ASN A 129 -1.73 -4.61 -6.27
CA ASN A 129 -1.69 -3.29 -6.90
C ASN A 129 -1.33 -2.26 -5.81
N ILE A 130 -0.24 -1.54 -6.02
CA ILE A 130 0.18 -0.44 -5.15
C ILE A 130 -0.27 0.87 -5.79
N GLU A 131 -1.25 1.54 -5.18
CA GLU A 131 -1.53 2.93 -5.52
C GLU A 131 -0.49 3.84 -4.88
N LEU A 132 0.23 4.59 -5.73
CA LEU A 132 1.16 5.61 -5.28
C LEU A 132 0.35 6.81 -4.78
N LYS A 133 0.35 7.03 -3.47
CA LYS A 133 -0.44 8.05 -2.78
C LYS A 133 0.46 8.98 -1.97
N PRO A 134 1.36 9.74 -2.62
CA PRO A 134 2.34 10.57 -1.92
C PRO A 134 1.65 11.63 -1.06
N ASN A 135 2.29 11.98 0.06
CA ASN A 135 2.01 13.26 0.71
C ASN A 135 2.44 14.39 -0.24
N LYS A 136 1.79 15.54 -0.16
CA LYS A 136 2.13 16.71 -0.99
C LYS A 136 3.62 17.05 -0.86
N ASN A 137 4.32 17.21 -1.98
CA ASN A 137 5.76 17.46 -2.10
C ASN A 137 6.65 16.26 -1.71
N TYR A 138 6.09 15.06 -1.59
CA TYR A 138 6.84 13.83 -1.30
C TYR A 138 6.77 12.81 -2.45
N GLU A 139 6.36 13.23 -3.64
CA GLU A 139 6.06 12.35 -4.78
C GLU A 139 7.28 11.48 -5.14
N GLU A 140 8.42 12.12 -5.43
CA GLU A 140 9.66 11.41 -5.77
C GLU A 140 10.17 10.53 -4.62
N LEU A 141 10.10 11.04 -3.38
CA LEU A 141 10.53 10.33 -2.19
C LEU A 141 9.66 9.08 -1.94
N ASN A 142 8.36 9.20 -2.14
CA ASN A 142 7.41 8.09 -2.03
C ASN A 142 7.77 6.97 -3.00
N VAL A 143 7.88 7.28 -4.29
CA VAL A 143 8.27 6.31 -5.33
C VAL A 143 9.60 5.65 -5.03
N LYS A 144 10.63 6.44 -4.68
CA LYS A 144 11.97 5.95 -4.36
C LYS A 144 11.96 4.92 -3.22
N ASN A 145 11.25 5.22 -2.13
CA ASN A 145 11.22 4.32 -0.98
C ASN A 145 10.37 3.08 -1.23
N ILE A 146 9.27 3.18 -1.96
CA ILE A 146 8.47 2.02 -2.38
C ILE A 146 9.31 1.08 -3.25
N LEU A 147 9.99 1.60 -4.27
CA LEU A 147 10.87 0.79 -5.14
C LEU A 147 12.03 0.15 -4.39
N LYS A 148 12.60 0.85 -3.40
CA LYS A 148 13.63 0.30 -2.51
C LYS A 148 13.10 -0.91 -1.73
N GLU A 149 11.89 -0.84 -1.19
CA GLU A 149 11.30 -1.97 -0.48
C GLU A 149 11.00 -3.16 -1.41
N ILE A 150 10.48 -2.91 -2.59
CA ILE A 150 10.17 -3.95 -3.59
C ILE A 150 11.45 -4.61 -4.11
N SER A 151 12.53 -3.86 -4.31
CA SER A 151 13.81 -4.42 -4.79
C SER A 151 14.43 -5.46 -3.86
N ARG A 152 14.03 -5.45 -2.58
CA ARG A 152 14.49 -6.41 -1.56
C ARG A 152 13.77 -7.76 -1.61
N ILE A 153 12.67 -7.83 -2.38
CA ILE A 153 11.93 -9.06 -2.58
C ILE A 153 12.01 -9.49 -4.04
N SER A 154 12.22 -10.78 -4.28
CA SER A 154 12.08 -11.35 -5.63
C SER A 154 10.62 -11.78 -5.80
N TYR A 155 9.78 -10.87 -6.38
CA TYR A 155 8.36 -11.12 -6.60
C TYR A 155 7.85 -10.32 -7.81
N ASP A 156 7.13 -11.00 -8.71
CA ASP A 156 6.76 -10.46 -10.03
C ASP A 156 5.25 -10.16 -10.19
N LYS A 157 4.45 -10.32 -9.12
CA LYS A 157 3.01 -10.09 -9.15
C LYS A 157 2.62 -8.75 -8.50
N ILE A 158 3.40 -7.70 -8.76
CA ILE A 158 3.18 -6.36 -8.22
C ILE A 158 2.93 -5.40 -9.37
N TYR A 159 1.90 -4.56 -9.21
CA TYR A 159 1.51 -3.50 -10.15
C TYR A 159 1.50 -2.17 -9.45
N PHE A 160 1.47 -1.13 -10.25
CA PHE A 160 1.36 0.24 -9.77
C PHE A 160 0.20 0.96 -10.45
N SER A 161 -0.47 1.80 -9.69
CA SER A 161 -1.41 2.81 -10.16
C SER A 161 -1.12 4.14 -9.45
N SER A 162 -1.45 5.25 -10.09
CA SER A 162 -1.40 6.58 -9.48
C SER A 162 -2.45 7.47 -10.12
N PHE A 163 -3.05 8.35 -9.33
CA PHE A 163 -3.82 9.51 -9.80
C PHE A 163 -2.96 10.78 -9.86
N ASP A 164 -1.77 10.76 -9.29
CA ASP A 164 -0.80 11.83 -9.36
C ASP A 164 0.10 11.62 -10.58
N LEU A 165 0.13 12.62 -11.48
CA LEU A 165 0.93 12.56 -12.71
C LEU A 165 2.43 12.80 -12.48
N SER A 166 2.81 13.22 -11.28
CA SER A 166 4.20 13.46 -10.87
C SER A 166 4.85 12.27 -10.15
N SER A 167 4.06 11.25 -9.84
CA SER A 167 4.52 10.01 -9.19
C SER A 167 5.06 8.97 -10.14
#